data_6966e6f3c8b5e1d7f9aee48bd4454ac2
#
_entry.id   6966e6f3c8b5e1d7f9aee48bd4454ac2
#
_cell.length_a   1.000
_cell.length_b   1.000
_cell.length_c   1.000
_cell.angle_alpha   90.00
_cell.angle_beta   90.00
_cell.angle_gamma   90.00
#
_symmetry.space_group_name_H-M   'P 1'
#
loop_
_entity.id
_entity.type
_entity.pdbx_description
1 polymer ?
#
loop_
_entity_poly.entity_id
_entity_poly.type
_entity_poly.pdbx_seq_one_letter_code
_entity_poly.pdbx_strand_id
1 'polypeptide(L)'
;KKNDILYVKDGWGFYYDKLIYKNDLSILSETLSPDHYQDLLKKTNWKSYILMPRKFSRIHIKITKIRFERLNKISDKDIISEGIDFYVNPDMGIFYQDYTYFRSKNKLKTPLESFKSLWDRIYMSKDSYKWDKNPFVCVYEFKLLNKDEIKA
;
A
#
# COMPACT_ATOMS: atom_id res chain seq x y z
N LYS A 1 -17.97 -8.22 0.04
CA LYS A 1 -19.24 -7.66 -0.45
C LYS A 1 -19.28 -6.17 -0.15
N LYS A 2 -20.22 -5.43 -0.80
CA LYS A 2 -20.50 -4.04 -0.41
C LYS A 2 -20.90 -4.02 1.07
N ASN A 3 -20.38 -3.05 1.83
CA ASN A 3 -20.50 -2.88 3.28
C ASN A 3 -19.70 -3.85 4.16
N ASP A 4 -18.94 -4.78 3.59
CA ASP A 4 -18.01 -5.59 4.39
C ASP A 4 -16.97 -4.67 5.05
N ILE A 5 -16.65 -4.98 6.31
CA ILE A 5 -15.57 -4.32 7.03
C ILE A 5 -14.35 -5.24 6.98
N LEU A 6 -13.28 -4.72 6.40
CA LEU A 6 -11.99 -5.38 6.36
C LEU A 6 -11.03 -4.71 7.35
N TYR A 7 -10.08 -5.47 7.86
CA TYR A 7 -8.99 -4.94 8.66
C TYR A 7 -7.65 -5.18 7.98
N VAL A 8 -6.80 -4.17 7.99
CA VAL A 8 -5.48 -4.25 7.38
C VAL A 8 -4.55 -4.98 8.33
N LYS A 9 -3.85 -5.98 7.80
CA LYS A 9 -2.87 -6.76 8.54
C LYS A 9 -1.47 -6.20 8.26
N ASP A 10 -0.69 -6.08 9.34
CA ASP A 10 0.70 -5.66 9.32
C ASP A 10 1.60 -6.74 9.91
N GLY A 11 2.89 -6.74 9.60
CA GLY A 11 3.87 -7.49 10.36
C GLY A 11 3.95 -6.90 11.76
N TRP A 12 3.88 -7.74 12.79
CA TRP A 12 3.70 -7.30 14.16
C TRP A 12 4.50 -8.15 15.13
N GLY A 13 4.68 -7.65 16.33
CA GLY A 13 5.35 -8.37 17.39
C GLY A 13 5.22 -7.66 18.71
N PHE A 14 5.79 -8.24 19.75
CA PHE A 14 5.89 -7.62 21.05
C PHE A 14 7.35 -7.37 21.39
N TYR A 15 7.66 -6.13 21.71
CA TYR A 15 8.90 -5.71 22.34
C TYR A 15 8.58 -5.47 23.81
N TYR A 16 9.04 -6.38 24.68
CA TYR A 16 8.47 -6.55 26.02
C TYR A 16 6.94 -6.66 25.93
N ASP A 17 6.19 -5.82 26.64
CA ASP A 17 4.71 -5.84 26.64
C ASP A 17 4.09 -4.87 25.61
N LYS A 18 4.91 -4.20 24.81
CA LYS A 18 4.44 -3.21 23.81
C LYS A 18 4.26 -3.85 22.47
N LEU A 19 3.08 -3.69 21.89
CA LEU A 19 2.77 -4.07 20.52
C LEU A 19 3.49 -3.13 19.55
N ILE A 20 4.28 -3.70 18.62
CA ILE A 20 5.06 -2.99 17.61
C ILE A 20 4.66 -3.50 16.23
N TYR A 21 4.65 -2.60 15.25
CA TYR A 21 4.35 -2.92 13.86
C TYR A 21 5.55 -2.69 12.96
N LYS A 22 5.71 -3.56 11.95
CA LYS A 22 6.85 -3.44 11.02
C LYS A 22 6.83 -2.15 10.21
N ASN A 23 5.64 -1.64 9.88
CA ASN A 23 5.51 -0.39 9.15
C ASN A 23 5.95 0.84 9.96
N ASP A 24 6.09 0.74 11.28
CA ASP A 24 6.59 1.82 12.12
C ASP A 24 8.13 1.85 12.21
N LEU A 25 8.82 0.83 11.71
CA LEU A 25 10.28 0.69 11.88
C LEU A 25 11.07 1.85 11.25
N SER A 26 10.61 2.43 10.15
CA SER A 26 11.26 3.61 9.54
C SER A 26 11.22 4.81 10.51
N ILE A 27 10.06 5.10 11.08
CA ILE A 27 9.88 6.18 12.04
C ILE A 27 10.68 5.91 13.31
N LEU A 28 10.63 4.67 13.80
CA LEU A 28 11.36 4.25 15.00
C LEU A 28 12.88 4.33 14.82
N SER A 29 13.40 4.08 13.61
CA SER A 29 14.84 4.23 13.32
C SER A 29 15.32 5.67 13.37
N GLU A 30 14.42 6.63 13.13
CA GLU A 30 14.74 8.06 13.18
C GLU A 30 14.56 8.67 14.58
N THR A 31 13.71 8.05 15.41
CA THR A 31 13.32 8.59 16.72
C THR A 31 14.05 7.93 17.89
N LEU A 32 14.51 6.71 17.75
CA LEU A 32 15.25 5.97 18.77
C LEU A 32 16.76 6.13 18.60
N SER A 33 17.51 6.02 19.71
CA SER A 33 18.97 5.87 19.58
C SER A 33 19.32 4.57 18.85
N PRO A 34 20.47 4.51 18.14
CA PRO A 34 20.88 3.31 17.41
C PRO A 34 20.87 2.01 18.25
N ASP A 35 21.33 2.09 19.50
CA ASP A 35 21.36 0.94 20.40
C ASP A 35 19.97 0.46 20.78
N HIS A 36 19.06 1.38 21.10
CA HIS A 36 17.67 1.05 21.40
C HIS A 36 16.94 0.46 20.18
N TYR A 37 17.20 0.99 18.99
CA TYR A 37 16.61 0.46 17.76
C TYR A 37 17.10 -0.95 17.47
N GLN A 38 18.40 -1.23 17.65
CA GLN A 38 18.97 -2.57 17.48
C GLN A 38 18.43 -3.57 18.53
N ASP A 39 18.28 -3.12 19.78
CA ASP A 39 17.69 -3.93 20.85
C ASP A 39 16.22 -4.27 20.53
N LEU A 40 15.44 -3.31 20.05
CA LEU A 40 14.05 -3.50 19.59
C LEU A 40 13.98 -4.55 18.47
N LEU A 41 14.83 -4.43 17.45
CA LEU A 41 14.85 -5.38 16.32
C LEU A 41 15.16 -6.80 16.77
N LYS A 42 16.12 -6.98 17.70
CA LYS A 42 16.58 -8.28 18.19
C LYS A 42 15.60 -8.93 19.15
N LYS A 43 15.00 -8.14 20.05
CA LYS A 43 14.14 -8.68 21.13
C LYS A 43 12.67 -8.77 20.76
N THR A 44 12.24 -8.10 19.66
CA THR A 44 10.85 -8.21 19.22
C THR A 44 10.58 -9.60 18.67
N ASN A 45 9.61 -10.29 19.25
CA ASN A 45 9.10 -11.55 18.71
C ASN A 45 8.20 -11.28 17.51
N TRP A 46 8.82 -11.11 16.34
CA TRP A 46 8.14 -10.78 15.09
C TRP A 46 7.26 -11.93 14.62
N LYS A 47 6.03 -11.59 14.24
CA LYS A 47 5.04 -12.51 13.68
C LYS A 47 4.61 -12.07 12.29
N SER A 48 4.27 -13.05 11.46
CA SER A 48 3.74 -12.79 10.12
C SER A 48 2.41 -12.02 10.21
N TYR A 49 2.18 -11.11 9.25
CA TYR A 49 0.92 -10.40 9.07
C TYR A 49 -0.28 -11.35 8.96
N ILE A 50 -0.11 -12.55 8.37
CA ILE A 50 -1.16 -13.57 8.22
C ILE A 50 -1.76 -13.95 9.58
N LEU A 51 -0.92 -14.04 10.61
CA LEU A 51 -1.28 -14.43 11.98
C LEU A 51 -1.82 -13.26 12.82
N MET A 52 -1.96 -12.07 12.26
CA MET A 52 -2.41 -10.90 13.01
C MET A 52 -3.88 -11.02 13.40
N PRO A 53 -4.21 -11.02 14.70
CA PRO A 53 -5.60 -10.97 15.15
C PRO A 53 -6.23 -9.61 14.84
N ARG A 54 -7.54 -9.59 14.55
CA ARG A 54 -8.31 -8.36 14.27
C ARG A 54 -8.12 -7.27 15.34
N LYS A 55 -8.08 -7.65 16.61
CA LYS A 55 -7.92 -6.73 17.75
C LYS A 55 -6.62 -5.91 17.73
N PHE A 56 -5.61 -6.34 16.99
CA PHE A 56 -4.34 -5.63 16.83
C PHE A 56 -4.31 -4.78 15.55
N SER A 57 -5.33 -4.87 14.68
CA SER A 57 -5.38 -4.00 13.52
C SER A 57 -5.69 -2.55 13.90
N ARG A 58 -4.91 -1.65 13.34
CA ARG A 58 -5.07 -0.20 13.51
C ARG A 58 -5.96 0.42 12.44
N ILE A 59 -6.09 -0.25 11.31
CA ILE A 59 -6.74 0.27 10.11
C ILE A 59 -7.89 -0.65 9.74
N HIS A 60 -9.08 -0.09 9.75
CA HIS A 60 -10.31 -0.77 9.31
C HIS A 60 -10.92 0.01 8.17
N ILE A 61 -11.33 -0.69 7.13
CA ILE A 61 -11.92 -0.10 5.93
C ILE A 61 -13.28 -0.73 5.66
N LYS A 62 -14.22 0.08 5.20
CA LYS A 62 -15.54 -0.38 4.77
C LYS A 62 -15.64 -0.29 3.25
N ILE A 63 -15.97 -1.40 2.60
CA ILE A 63 -16.18 -1.43 1.15
C ILE A 63 -17.46 -0.66 0.83
N THR A 64 -17.31 0.40 0.04
CA THR A 64 -18.43 1.26 -0.37
C THR A 64 -18.98 0.86 -1.73
N LYS A 65 -18.11 0.42 -2.64
CA LYS A 65 -18.49 0.01 -3.99
C LYS A 65 -17.56 -1.07 -4.52
N ILE A 66 -18.09 -1.91 -5.36
CA ILE A 66 -17.35 -2.93 -6.11
C ILE A 66 -17.77 -2.82 -7.56
N ARG A 67 -16.81 -2.79 -8.47
CA ARG A 67 -17.06 -2.80 -9.91
C ARG A 67 -16.04 -3.69 -10.63
N PHE A 68 -16.45 -4.19 -11.80
CA PHE A 68 -15.57 -4.94 -12.69
C PHE A 68 -15.35 -4.11 -13.95
N GLU A 69 -14.11 -3.97 -14.36
CA GLU A 69 -13.76 -3.22 -15.56
C GLU A 69 -12.51 -3.81 -16.23
N ARG A 70 -12.25 -3.39 -17.46
CA ARG A 70 -10.97 -3.68 -18.11
C ARG A 70 -9.89 -2.79 -17.51
N LEU A 71 -8.70 -3.36 -17.30
CA LEU A 71 -7.57 -2.66 -16.69
C LEU A 71 -7.27 -1.30 -17.35
N ASN A 72 -7.31 -1.23 -18.70
CA ASN A 72 -7.03 0.00 -19.45
C ASN A 72 -8.14 1.06 -19.37
N LYS A 73 -9.24 0.80 -18.67
CA LYS A 73 -10.32 1.76 -18.40
C LYS A 73 -10.16 2.50 -17.08
N ILE A 74 -9.08 2.22 -16.35
CA ILE A 74 -8.77 2.94 -15.11
C ILE A 74 -8.67 4.44 -15.39
N SER A 75 -9.28 5.25 -14.54
CA SER A 75 -9.22 6.71 -14.63
C SER A 75 -7.97 7.26 -13.94
N ASP A 76 -7.52 8.46 -14.36
CA ASP A 76 -6.40 9.14 -13.68
C ASP A 76 -6.70 9.37 -12.19
N LYS A 77 -7.96 9.64 -11.84
CA LYS A 77 -8.39 9.76 -10.45
C LYS A 77 -8.18 8.47 -9.66
N ASP A 78 -8.54 7.33 -10.24
CA ASP A 78 -8.35 6.03 -9.59
C ASP A 78 -6.87 5.70 -9.47
N ILE A 79 -6.07 6.00 -10.50
CA ILE A 79 -4.61 5.82 -10.48
C ILE A 79 -3.97 6.61 -9.33
N ILE A 80 -4.36 7.86 -9.15
CA ILE A 80 -3.86 8.68 -8.03
C ILE A 80 -4.32 8.10 -6.69
N SER A 81 -5.55 7.57 -6.63
CA SER A 81 -6.08 6.93 -5.42
C SER A 81 -5.38 5.62 -5.05
N GLU A 82 -4.77 4.93 -6.04
CA GLU A 82 -3.92 3.75 -5.81
C GLU A 82 -2.57 4.10 -5.17
N GLY A 83 -2.24 5.40 -5.03
CA GLY A 83 -1.06 5.86 -4.32
C GLY A 83 0.21 5.86 -5.17
N ILE A 84 0.09 6.16 -6.47
CA ILE A 84 1.25 6.37 -7.34
C ILE A 84 2.05 7.58 -6.84
N ASP A 85 3.35 7.38 -6.61
CA ASP A 85 4.26 8.43 -6.19
C ASP A 85 4.43 9.49 -7.28
N PHE A 86 4.38 10.75 -6.86
CA PHE A 86 4.67 11.89 -7.73
C PHE A 86 5.47 12.95 -6.98
N TYR A 87 6.14 13.81 -7.72
CA TYR A 87 6.81 14.97 -7.19
C TYR A 87 6.57 16.16 -8.11
N VAL A 88 6.55 17.34 -7.51
CA VAL A 88 6.33 18.60 -8.19
C VAL A 88 7.68 19.32 -8.37
N ASN A 89 8.00 19.64 -9.62
CA ASN A 89 9.12 20.53 -9.93
C ASN A 89 8.55 21.89 -10.28
N PRO A 90 8.97 22.98 -9.61
CA PRO A 90 8.39 24.32 -9.84
C PRO A 90 8.48 24.82 -11.28
N ASP A 91 9.57 24.44 -11.98
CA ASP A 91 9.85 24.92 -13.35
C ASP A 91 9.34 23.98 -14.44
N MET A 92 9.23 22.69 -14.15
CA MET A 92 8.98 21.64 -15.12
C MET A 92 7.65 20.90 -14.94
N GLY A 93 6.91 21.20 -13.87
CA GLY A 93 5.59 20.62 -13.59
C GLY A 93 5.63 19.32 -12.77
N ILE A 94 4.58 18.51 -12.92
CA ILE A 94 4.40 17.27 -12.15
C ILE A 94 5.02 16.10 -12.91
N PHE A 95 5.71 15.26 -12.16
CA PHE A 95 6.31 14.02 -12.65
C PHE A 95 5.90 12.85 -11.76
N TYR A 96 5.80 11.68 -12.37
CA TYR A 96 5.37 10.44 -11.72
C TYR A 96 6.51 9.44 -11.68
N GLN A 97 6.51 8.58 -10.65
CA GLN A 97 7.54 7.55 -10.47
C GLN A 97 7.45 6.48 -11.57
N ASP A 98 8.60 6.13 -12.13
CA ASP A 98 8.77 4.94 -12.96
C ASP A 98 9.11 3.74 -12.07
N TYR A 99 8.26 2.72 -12.08
CA TYR A 99 8.44 1.50 -11.29
C TYR A 99 9.07 0.35 -12.07
N THR A 100 9.49 0.56 -13.33
CA THR A 100 10.08 -0.50 -14.18
C THR A 100 11.26 -1.17 -13.50
N TYR A 101 12.12 -0.38 -12.83
CA TYR A 101 13.27 -0.87 -12.09
C TYR A 101 13.26 -0.38 -10.65
N PHE A 102 13.86 -1.18 -9.76
CA PHE A 102 14.07 -0.76 -8.37
C PHE A 102 14.93 0.52 -8.34
N ARG A 103 14.40 1.59 -7.74
CA ARG A 103 15.03 2.93 -7.71
C ARG A 103 15.27 3.55 -9.10
N SER A 104 14.37 3.32 -10.05
CA SER A 104 14.42 4.03 -11.34
C SER A 104 14.46 5.53 -11.10
N LYS A 105 15.41 6.20 -11.77
CA LYS A 105 15.51 7.67 -11.77
C LYS A 105 14.68 8.30 -12.89
N ASN A 106 14.10 7.50 -13.75
CA ASN A 106 13.25 7.95 -14.82
C ASN A 106 12.00 8.62 -14.26
N LYS A 107 11.57 9.64 -14.95
CA LYS A 107 10.44 10.47 -14.57
C LYS A 107 9.40 10.39 -15.68
N LEU A 108 8.23 9.91 -15.34
CA LEU A 108 7.12 9.79 -16.27
C LEU A 108 6.22 11.03 -16.20
N LYS A 109 5.60 11.40 -17.31
CA LYS A 109 4.80 12.62 -17.39
C LYS A 109 3.33 12.41 -17.06
N THR A 110 2.86 11.18 -17.10
CA THR A 110 1.44 10.88 -16.86
C THR A 110 1.26 9.85 -15.73
N PRO A 111 0.17 9.96 -14.95
CA PRO A 111 -0.17 8.93 -13.94
C PRO A 111 -0.34 7.55 -14.58
N LEU A 112 -0.90 7.49 -15.79
CA LEU A 112 -1.15 6.25 -16.52
C LEU A 112 0.15 5.50 -16.86
N GLU A 113 1.18 6.19 -17.33
CA GLU A 113 2.50 5.58 -17.60
C GLU A 113 3.12 5.01 -16.30
N SER A 114 3.00 5.75 -15.22
CA SER A 114 3.50 5.32 -13.90
C SER A 114 2.76 4.07 -13.42
N PHE A 115 1.44 4.08 -13.44
CA PHE A 115 0.62 2.94 -13.03
C PHE A 115 0.89 1.71 -13.90
N LYS A 116 1.03 1.89 -15.22
CA LYS A 116 1.39 0.80 -16.14
C LYS A 116 2.73 0.17 -15.75
N SER A 117 3.75 0.99 -15.47
CA SER A 117 5.06 0.49 -15.05
C SER A 117 5.00 -0.29 -13.73
N LEU A 118 4.19 0.16 -12.77
CA LEU A 118 3.95 -0.55 -11.51
C LEU A 118 3.22 -1.87 -11.73
N TRP A 119 2.16 -1.85 -12.53
CA TRP A 119 1.36 -3.03 -12.84
C TRP A 119 2.19 -4.13 -13.49
N ASP A 120 2.91 -3.80 -14.55
CA ASP A 120 3.75 -4.75 -15.28
C ASP A 120 4.89 -5.29 -14.40
N ARG A 121 5.39 -4.51 -13.45
CA ARG A 121 6.36 -4.97 -12.45
C ARG A 121 5.75 -5.97 -11.47
N ILE A 122 4.55 -5.72 -10.95
CA ILE A 122 3.86 -6.63 -10.02
C ILE A 122 3.56 -7.97 -10.69
N TYR A 123 3.16 -7.93 -11.95
CA TYR A 123 2.74 -9.10 -12.72
C TYR A 123 3.78 -9.59 -13.74
N MET A 124 5.07 -9.24 -13.59
CA MET A 124 6.11 -9.55 -14.57
C MET A 124 6.26 -11.05 -14.87
N SER A 125 5.95 -11.93 -13.92
CA SER A 125 5.99 -13.39 -14.07
C SER A 125 4.66 -14.00 -14.54
N LYS A 126 3.63 -13.19 -14.82
CA LYS A 126 2.28 -13.65 -15.15
C LYS A 126 1.78 -12.98 -16.42
N ASP A 127 2.14 -13.54 -17.57
CA ASP A 127 1.84 -12.95 -18.88
C ASP A 127 0.38 -12.59 -19.10
N SER A 128 -0.56 -13.42 -18.63
CA SER A 128 -2.00 -13.18 -18.80
C SER A 128 -2.53 -11.94 -18.04
N TYR A 129 -1.75 -11.41 -17.10
CA TYR A 129 -2.10 -10.24 -16.30
C TYR A 129 -1.35 -8.97 -16.68
N LYS A 130 -0.44 -9.03 -17.66
CA LYS A 130 0.27 -7.85 -18.15
C LYS A 130 -0.68 -6.79 -18.70
N TRP A 131 -0.24 -5.55 -18.70
CA TRP A 131 -1.03 -4.40 -19.16
C TRP A 131 -1.58 -4.57 -20.57
N ASP A 132 -0.77 -5.04 -21.51
CA ASP A 132 -1.14 -5.25 -22.92
C ASP A 132 -2.21 -6.32 -23.11
N LYS A 133 -2.37 -7.24 -22.17
CA LYS A 133 -3.44 -8.25 -22.16
C LYS A 133 -4.78 -7.71 -21.71
N ASN A 134 -4.77 -6.50 -21.11
CA ASN A 134 -5.96 -5.81 -20.67
C ASN A 134 -6.95 -6.70 -19.90
N PRO A 135 -6.52 -7.35 -18.79
CA PRO A 135 -7.37 -8.25 -18.04
C PRO A 135 -8.56 -7.53 -17.43
N PHE A 136 -9.61 -8.28 -17.09
CA PHE A 136 -10.65 -7.78 -16.20
C PHE A 136 -10.10 -7.69 -14.77
N VAL A 137 -10.40 -6.57 -14.11
CA VAL A 137 -10.03 -6.30 -12.73
C VAL A 137 -11.27 -6.03 -11.89
N CYS A 138 -11.18 -6.38 -10.61
CA CYS A 138 -12.19 -6.05 -9.62
C CYS A 138 -11.71 -4.82 -8.84
N VAL A 139 -12.40 -3.71 -8.97
CA VAL A 139 -12.07 -2.47 -8.28
C VAL A 139 -12.92 -2.33 -7.03
N TYR A 140 -12.27 -2.09 -5.90
CA TYR A 140 -12.88 -1.87 -4.60
C TYR A 140 -12.72 -0.41 -4.21
N GLU A 141 -13.85 0.30 -4.07
CA GLU A 141 -13.86 1.59 -3.40
C GLU A 141 -14.14 1.36 -1.92
N PHE A 142 -13.44 2.04 -1.06
CA PHE A 142 -13.59 1.89 0.38
C PHE A 142 -13.41 3.22 1.11
N LYS A 143 -13.91 3.29 2.33
CA LYS A 143 -13.64 4.38 3.25
C LYS A 143 -12.92 3.85 4.49
N LEU A 144 -12.03 4.68 5.04
CA LEU A 144 -11.42 4.44 6.33
C LEU A 144 -12.48 4.60 7.43
N LEU A 145 -12.48 3.68 8.38
CA LEU A 145 -13.36 3.76 9.55
C LEU A 145 -12.60 4.36 10.74
N ASN A 146 -13.25 5.23 11.46
CA ASN A 146 -12.79 5.71 12.76
C ASN A 146 -13.12 4.69 13.88
N LYS A 147 -12.59 4.95 15.10
CA LYS A 147 -12.77 4.04 16.24
C LYS A 147 -14.23 3.84 16.65
N ASP A 148 -15.09 4.85 16.48
CA ASP A 148 -16.50 4.79 16.85
C ASP A 148 -17.30 3.98 15.83
N GLU A 149 -16.98 4.11 14.54
CA GLU A 149 -17.58 3.34 13.46
C GLU A 149 -17.20 1.84 13.49
N ILE A 150 -16.12 1.47 14.15
CA ILE A 150 -15.68 0.07 14.29
C ILE A 150 -16.48 -0.66 15.37
N LYS A 151 -16.99 0.07 16.38
CA LYS A 151 -17.73 -0.48 17.52
C LYS A 151 -19.21 -0.66 17.24
N ALA A 152 -19.73 0.01 16.23
CA ALA A 152 -21.12 -0.07 15.79
C ALA A 152 -21.34 -1.26 14.85
#